data_5d80c1495957c3654a5affe7c7dbb6ff
#
_entry.id   5d80c1495957c3654a5affe7c7dbb6ff
#
_cell.length_a   1.000
_cell.length_b   1.000
_cell.length_c   1.000
_cell.angle_alpha   90.00
_cell.angle_beta   90.00
_cell.angle_gamma   90.00
#
_symmetry.space_group_name_H-M   'P 1'
#
loop_
_entity.id
_entity.type
_entity.pdbx_description
1 polymer ?
#
loop_
_entity_poly.entity_id
_entity_poly.type
_entity_poly.pdbx_seq_one_letter_code
_entity_poly.pdbx_strand_id
1 'polypeptide(L)'
;MERAAKKDAVEALNGVFKTTSVAVVAHYSGLTVAQMQKLRTQMKQAGASVKVSKNRLAKIALEGTDVVAIGSLLKGPTVIATSNDPVAAPKVAMEFAKANEKFVILGGSMGKTVLDVNGVKALASLPSLDELRGKLVGLLVAPATKIAQLSTAPAAKLARVIQAHASKGEAA
;
A
#
# COMPACT_ATOMS: atom_id res chain seq x y z
N MET A 1 3.04 -30.81 -13.91
CA MET A 1 2.74 -30.75 -12.46
C MET A 1 1.87 -31.93 -12.10
N GLU A 2 2.32 -32.73 -11.18
CA GLU A 2 1.56 -33.88 -10.63
C GLU A 2 0.37 -33.40 -9.78
N ARG A 3 -0.60 -34.29 -9.52
CA ARG A 3 -1.82 -33.95 -8.78
C ARG A 3 -1.53 -33.52 -7.34
N ALA A 4 -0.54 -34.14 -6.70
CA ALA A 4 -0.08 -33.81 -5.36
C ALA A 4 0.48 -32.37 -5.32
N ALA A 5 1.44 -32.03 -6.19
CA ALA A 5 2.03 -30.70 -6.27
C ALA A 5 1.04 -29.58 -6.58
N LYS A 6 -0.11 -29.89 -7.23
CA LYS A 6 -1.18 -28.92 -7.42
C LYS A 6 -1.98 -28.66 -6.14
N LYS A 7 -2.21 -29.70 -5.33
CA LYS A 7 -2.87 -29.55 -4.02
C LYS A 7 -2.00 -28.75 -3.07
N ASP A 8 -0.71 -29.08 -2.96
CA ASP A 8 0.24 -28.36 -2.11
C ASP A 8 0.33 -26.88 -2.51
N ALA A 9 0.34 -26.58 -3.82
CA ALA A 9 0.32 -25.20 -4.32
C ALA A 9 -0.97 -24.44 -3.98
N VAL A 10 -2.13 -25.11 -4.01
CA VAL A 10 -3.41 -24.51 -3.62
C VAL A 10 -3.45 -24.23 -2.11
N GLU A 11 -2.98 -25.19 -1.29
CA GLU A 11 -2.92 -25.01 0.16
C GLU A 11 -1.96 -23.89 0.56
N ALA A 12 -0.79 -23.84 -0.06
CA ALA A 12 0.18 -22.75 0.16
C ALA A 12 -0.36 -21.36 -0.25
N LEU A 13 -1.15 -21.29 -1.33
CA LEU A 13 -1.80 -20.05 -1.74
C LEU A 13 -2.96 -19.68 -0.80
N ASN A 14 -3.77 -20.64 -0.40
CA ASN A 14 -4.88 -20.42 0.53
C ASN A 14 -4.36 -19.91 1.88
N GLY A 15 -3.26 -20.50 2.40
CA GLY A 15 -2.60 -20.01 3.61
C GLY A 15 -2.17 -18.54 3.50
N VAL A 16 -1.63 -18.13 2.36
CA VAL A 16 -1.25 -16.72 2.12
C VAL A 16 -2.50 -15.84 2.04
N PHE A 17 -3.54 -16.24 1.32
CA PHE A 17 -4.76 -15.45 1.19
C PHE A 17 -5.53 -15.27 2.50
N LYS A 18 -5.45 -16.22 3.43
CA LYS A 18 -6.04 -16.09 4.78
C LYS A 18 -5.35 -15.06 5.65
N THR A 19 -4.04 -14.89 5.49
CA THR A 19 -3.26 -13.91 6.28
C THR A 19 -3.18 -12.54 5.64
N THR A 20 -3.59 -12.41 4.37
CA THR A 20 -3.46 -11.18 3.57
C THR A 20 -4.65 -10.26 3.77
N SER A 21 -4.39 -8.98 4.06
CA SER A 21 -5.41 -7.93 4.16
C SER A 21 -5.78 -7.34 2.80
N VAL A 22 -4.79 -7.22 1.89
CA VAL A 22 -4.98 -6.65 0.55
C VAL A 22 -4.31 -7.52 -0.50
N ALA A 23 -5.00 -7.74 -1.61
CA ALA A 23 -4.44 -8.36 -2.80
C ALA A 23 -4.70 -7.50 -4.03
N VAL A 24 -3.67 -7.25 -4.82
CA VAL A 24 -3.71 -6.48 -6.07
C VAL A 24 -3.39 -7.41 -7.23
N VAL A 25 -4.20 -7.33 -8.28
CA VAL A 25 -4.03 -8.12 -9.51
C VAL A 25 -3.60 -7.21 -10.65
N ALA A 26 -2.54 -7.61 -11.35
CA ALA A 26 -2.04 -6.88 -12.50
C ALA A 26 -1.62 -7.83 -13.63
N HIS A 27 -1.62 -7.33 -14.86
CA HIS A 27 -1.01 -8.00 -15.99
C HIS A 27 0.49 -7.75 -16.03
N TYR A 28 1.27 -8.80 -16.30
CA TYR A 28 2.73 -8.73 -16.43
C TYR A 28 3.24 -9.06 -17.84
N SER A 29 2.33 -9.16 -18.81
CA SER A 29 2.69 -9.50 -20.19
C SER A 29 3.66 -8.50 -20.77
N GLY A 30 4.77 -8.99 -21.33
CA GLY A 30 5.80 -8.15 -21.97
C GLY A 30 6.82 -7.56 -21.01
N LEU A 31 6.81 -7.87 -19.73
CA LEU A 31 7.89 -7.52 -18.79
C LEU A 31 9.10 -8.42 -19.01
N THR A 32 10.29 -7.85 -18.88
CA THR A 32 11.55 -8.61 -18.87
C THR A 32 11.76 -9.30 -17.51
N VAL A 33 12.61 -10.33 -17.49
CA VAL A 33 12.97 -11.04 -16.25
C VAL A 33 13.57 -10.08 -15.21
N ALA A 34 14.44 -9.16 -15.66
CA ALA A 34 15.04 -8.17 -14.78
C ALA A 34 14.01 -7.23 -14.13
N GLN A 35 13.01 -6.78 -14.91
CA GLN A 35 11.92 -5.94 -14.40
C GLN A 35 11.07 -6.71 -13.36
N MET A 36 10.73 -7.98 -13.64
CA MET A 36 9.99 -8.80 -12.69
C MET A 36 10.78 -9.06 -11.40
N GLN A 37 12.10 -9.24 -11.50
CA GLN A 37 12.97 -9.39 -10.34
C GLN A 37 13.00 -8.10 -9.49
N LYS A 38 13.09 -6.95 -10.16
CA LYS A 38 13.04 -5.63 -9.51
C LYS A 38 11.72 -5.44 -8.76
N LEU A 39 10.59 -5.77 -9.41
CA LEU A 39 9.26 -5.73 -8.77
C LEU A 39 9.22 -6.59 -7.50
N ARG A 40 9.70 -7.84 -7.58
CA ARG A 40 9.73 -8.74 -6.42
C ARG A 40 10.59 -8.19 -5.27
N THR A 41 11.75 -7.61 -5.59
CA THR A 41 12.63 -7.01 -4.59
C THR A 41 11.97 -5.81 -3.92
N GLN A 42 11.38 -4.90 -4.69
CA GLN A 42 10.67 -3.74 -4.17
C GLN A 42 9.48 -4.13 -3.29
N MET A 43 8.69 -5.10 -3.74
CA MET A 43 7.57 -5.62 -2.95
C MET A 43 8.04 -6.26 -1.64
N LYS A 44 9.11 -7.05 -1.68
CA LYS A 44 9.67 -7.68 -0.48
C LYS A 44 10.18 -6.64 0.52
N GLN A 45 10.82 -5.57 0.05
CA GLN A 45 11.27 -4.44 0.88
C GLN A 45 10.11 -3.72 1.57
N ALA A 46 8.97 -3.62 0.89
CA ALA A 46 7.75 -3.03 1.43
C ALA A 46 6.89 -4.00 2.28
N GLY A 47 7.38 -5.20 2.58
CA GLY A 47 6.62 -6.21 3.34
C GLY A 47 5.49 -6.87 2.55
N ALA A 48 5.47 -6.73 1.24
CA ALA A 48 4.52 -7.36 0.34
C ALA A 48 5.15 -8.56 -0.38
N SER A 49 4.31 -9.46 -0.89
CA SER A 49 4.72 -10.65 -1.64
C SER A 49 4.10 -10.65 -3.03
N VAL A 50 4.87 -11.08 -4.02
CA VAL A 50 4.40 -11.21 -5.42
C VAL A 50 4.45 -12.68 -5.84
N LYS A 51 3.32 -13.21 -6.24
CA LYS A 51 3.22 -14.59 -6.73
C LYS A 51 2.57 -14.61 -8.11
N VAL A 52 3.13 -15.46 -8.99
CA VAL A 52 2.54 -15.80 -10.27
C VAL A 52 2.07 -17.24 -10.18
N SER A 53 0.80 -17.48 -10.43
CA SER A 53 0.20 -18.81 -10.37
C SER A 53 -0.76 -19.02 -11.54
N LYS A 54 -1.10 -20.29 -11.80
CA LYS A 54 -2.15 -20.58 -12.78
C LYS A 54 -3.48 -20.08 -12.25
N ASN A 55 -4.19 -19.26 -13.04
CA ASN A 55 -5.45 -18.63 -12.64
C ASN A 55 -6.48 -19.64 -12.10
N ARG A 56 -6.56 -20.84 -12.68
CA ARG A 56 -7.46 -21.90 -12.21
C ARG A 56 -7.14 -22.36 -10.79
N LEU A 57 -5.84 -22.51 -10.46
CA LEU A 57 -5.42 -22.91 -9.11
C LEU A 57 -5.62 -21.75 -8.11
N ALA A 58 -5.34 -20.52 -8.53
CA ALA A 58 -5.59 -19.35 -7.71
C ALA A 58 -7.08 -19.21 -7.38
N LYS A 59 -8.00 -19.42 -8.34
CA LYS A 59 -9.44 -19.37 -8.09
C LYS A 59 -9.88 -20.41 -7.06
N ILE A 60 -9.38 -21.64 -7.13
CA ILE A 60 -9.66 -22.68 -6.13
C ILE A 60 -9.10 -22.28 -4.76
N ALA A 61 -7.89 -21.70 -4.71
CA ALA A 61 -7.27 -21.27 -3.47
C ALA A 61 -7.98 -20.06 -2.83
N LEU A 62 -8.73 -19.27 -3.60
CA LEU A 62 -9.54 -18.15 -3.10
C LEU A 62 -10.83 -18.61 -2.43
N GLU A 63 -11.32 -19.82 -2.73
CA GLU A 63 -12.54 -20.34 -2.11
C GLU A 63 -12.36 -20.45 -0.59
N GLY A 64 -13.32 -19.90 0.16
CA GLY A 64 -13.27 -19.85 1.62
C GLY A 64 -12.35 -18.76 2.21
N THR A 65 -11.90 -17.80 1.41
CA THR A 65 -11.12 -16.63 1.88
C THR A 65 -11.90 -15.33 1.69
N ASP A 66 -11.56 -14.29 2.44
CA ASP A 66 -12.21 -12.97 2.31
C ASP A 66 -11.92 -12.29 0.96
N VAL A 67 -10.93 -12.78 0.21
CA VAL A 67 -10.43 -12.21 -1.07
C VAL A 67 -11.05 -12.88 -2.29
N VAL A 68 -12.13 -13.67 -2.14
CA VAL A 68 -12.81 -14.40 -3.25
C VAL A 68 -13.17 -13.51 -4.43
N ALA A 69 -13.51 -12.25 -4.15
CA ALA A 69 -13.94 -11.27 -5.13
C ALA A 69 -12.91 -11.01 -6.26
N ILE A 70 -11.63 -11.25 -6.03
CA ILE A 70 -10.56 -11.12 -7.04
C ILE A 70 -10.68 -12.18 -8.15
N GLY A 71 -11.38 -13.27 -7.91
CA GLY A 71 -11.53 -14.36 -8.89
C GLY A 71 -12.03 -13.91 -10.25
N SER A 72 -12.85 -12.85 -10.32
CA SER A 72 -13.35 -12.24 -11.56
C SER A 72 -12.25 -11.54 -12.37
N LEU A 73 -11.24 -10.99 -11.69
CA LEU A 73 -10.13 -10.24 -12.29
C LEU A 73 -9.00 -11.16 -12.80
N LEU A 74 -9.00 -12.44 -12.42
CA LEU A 74 -7.99 -13.42 -12.84
C LEU A 74 -8.26 -13.91 -14.27
N LYS A 75 -8.00 -13.05 -15.27
CA LYS A 75 -8.06 -13.34 -16.70
C LYS A 75 -6.72 -13.02 -17.35
N GLY A 76 -6.22 -13.91 -18.22
CA GLY A 76 -4.95 -13.72 -18.92
C GLY A 76 -3.70 -13.92 -18.02
N PRO A 77 -2.54 -13.36 -18.40
CA PRO A 77 -1.28 -13.48 -17.66
C PRO A 77 -1.28 -12.53 -16.45
N THR A 78 -1.74 -13.03 -15.31
CA THR A 78 -1.89 -12.24 -14.08
C THR A 78 -0.82 -12.55 -13.05
N VAL A 79 -0.41 -11.51 -12.36
CA VAL A 79 0.40 -11.54 -11.14
C VAL A 79 -0.45 -11.06 -9.98
N ILE A 80 -0.29 -11.69 -8.83
CA ILE A 80 -1.00 -11.36 -7.60
C ILE A 80 0.05 -10.81 -6.62
N ALA A 81 -0.12 -9.57 -6.21
CA ALA A 81 0.64 -8.94 -5.14
C ALA A 81 -0.21 -8.93 -3.86
N THR A 82 0.31 -9.50 -2.79
CA THR A 82 -0.37 -9.66 -1.50
C THR A 82 0.39 -8.95 -0.39
N SER A 83 -0.32 -8.32 0.54
CA SER A 83 0.27 -7.66 1.70
C SER A 83 -0.66 -7.72 2.91
N ASN A 84 -0.05 -7.76 4.11
CA ASN A 84 -0.78 -7.56 5.37
C ASN A 84 -1.07 -6.07 5.60
N ASP A 85 -0.19 -5.19 5.10
CA ASP A 85 -0.40 -3.75 5.12
C ASP A 85 -1.29 -3.34 3.92
N PRO A 86 -2.43 -2.67 4.17
CA PRO A 86 -3.37 -2.28 3.12
C PRO A 86 -2.77 -1.29 2.10
N VAL A 87 -1.72 -0.56 2.43
CA VAL A 87 -1.14 0.48 1.59
C VAL A 87 0.11 0.01 0.84
N ALA A 88 0.89 -0.90 1.41
CA ALA A 88 2.21 -1.29 0.89
C ALA A 88 2.14 -1.88 -0.53
N ALA A 89 1.31 -2.91 -0.75
CA ALA A 89 1.21 -3.55 -2.06
C ALA A 89 0.65 -2.62 -3.15
N PRO A 90 -0.45 -1.85 -2.94
CA PRO A 90 -0.94 -0.89 -3.91
C PRO A 90 0.07 0.20 -4.28
N LYS A 91 0.81 0.73 -3.30
CA LYS A 91 1.80 1.80 -3.49
C LYS A 91 2.92 1.36 -4.42
N VAL A 92 3.57 0.23 -4.10
CA VAL A 92 4.65 -0.31 -4.94
C VAL A 92 4.15 -0.72 -6.31
N ALA A 93 2.94 -1.33 -6.42
CA ALA A 93 2.34 -1.69 -7.69
C ALA A 93 2.10 -0.46 -8.58
N MET A 94 1.62 0.65 -8.01
CA MET A 94 1.40 1.90 -8.74
C MET A 94 2.69 2.60 -9.13
N GLU A 95 3.70 2.62 -8.27
CA GLU A 95 5.03 3.17 -8.59
C GLU A 95 5.68 2.38 -9.74
N PHE A 96 5.57 1.06 -9.70
CA PHE A 96 6.09 0.21 -10.75
C PHE A 96 5.31 0.37 -12.06
N ALA A 97 3.98 0.54 -12.01
CA ALA A 97 3.14 0.80 -13.17
C ALA A 97 3.49 2.13 -13.85
N LYS A 98 3.82 3.17 -13.08
CA LYS A 98 4.30 4.46 -13.63
C LYS A 98 5.64 4.33 -14.36
N ALA A 99 6.51 3.45 -13.87
CA ALA A 99 7.83 3.22 -14.48
C ALA A 99 7.79 2.25 -15.66
N ASN A 100 6.76 1.41 -15.78
CA ASN A 100 6.64 0.36 -16.79
C ASN A 100 5.22 0.31 -17.34
N GLU A 101 4.98 0.84 -18.52
CA GLU A 101 3.68 0.86 -19.21
C GLU A 101 3.08 -0.53 -19.46
N LYS A 102 3.94 -1.56 -19.57
CA LYS A 102 3.53 -2.96 -19.78
C LYS A 102 2.91 -3.61 -18.55
N PHE A 103 3.05 -2.99 -17.38
CA PHE A 103 2.46 -3.46 -16.15
C PHE A 103 1.11 -2.77 -15.92
N VAL A 104 0.02 -3.48 -16.21
CA VAL A 104 -1.33 -2.93 -16.14
C VAL A 104 -2.06 -3.48 -14.92
N ILE A 105 -2.44 -2.59 -14.01
CA ILE A 105 -3.23 -2.96 -12.83
C ILE A 105 -4.69 -3.17 -13.26
N LEU A 106 -5.24 -4.33 -12.95
CA LEU A 106 -6.64 -4.66 -13.23
C LEU A 106 -7.56 -4.23 -12.10
N GLY A 107 -7.07 -4.29 -10.87
CA GLY A 107 -7.81 -4.00 -9.66
C GLY A 107 -7.25 -4.79 -8.49
N GLY A 108 -8.04 -4.91 -7.43
CA GLY A 108 -7.66 -5.67 -6.25
C GLY A 108 -8.83 -5.94 -5.33
N SER A 109 -8.56 -6.43 -4.15
CA SER A 109 -9.53 -6.43 -3.05
C SER A 109 -8.87 -6.08 -1.73
N MET A 110 -9.66 -5.50 -0.86
CA MET A 110 -9.33 -5.27 0.53
C MET A 110 -10.38 -6.01 1.39
N GLY A 111 -9.98 -7.18 1.89
CA GLY A 111 -10.94 -8.11 2.47
C GLY A 111 -12.06 -8.45 1.46
N LYS A 112 -13.31 -8.25 1.84
CA LYS A 112 -14.49 -8.54 1.00
C LYS A 112 -14.80 -7.49 -0.07
N THR A 113 -14.17 -6.31 -0.01
CA THR A 113 -14.46 -5.20 -0.92
C THR A 113 -13.59 -5.29 -2.18
N VAL A 114 -14.22 -5.31 -3.34
CA VAL A 114 -13.51 -5.24 -4.64
C VAL A 114 -13.07 -3.81 -4.89
N LEU A 115 -11.87 -3.64 -5.35
CA LEU A 115 -11.27 -2.37 -5.71
C LEU A 115 -11.02 -2.33 -7.22
N ASP A 116 -11.60 -1.34 -7.86
CA ASP A 116 -11.27 -0.98 -9.22
C ASP A 116 -9.90 -0.32 -9.31
N VAL A 117 -9.42 -0.07 -10.50
CA VAL A 117 -8.14 0.62 -10.75
C VAL A 117 -8.08 1.97 -10.00
N ASN A 118 -9.18 2.71 -9.95
CA ASN A 118 -9.26 3.98 -9.24
C ASN A 118 -9.20 3.78 -7.72
N GLY A 119 -9.79 2.72 -7.19
CA GLY A 119 -9.69 2.34 -5.78
C GLY A 119 -8.26 1.97 -5.38
N VAL A 120 -7.55 1.21 -6.23
CA VAL A 120 -6.13 0.89 -6.01
C VAL A 120 -5.27 2.15 -6.07
N LYS A 121 -5.55 3.10 -6.97
CA LYS A 121 -4.88 4.40 -7.04
C LYS A 121 -5.11 5.23 -5.77
N ALA A 122 -6.34 5.25 -5.27
CA ALA A 122 -6.69 5.96 -4.03
C ALA A 122 -5.93 5.37 -2.83
N LEU A 123 -5.87 4.04 -2.69
CA LEU A 123 -5.06 3.38 -1.65
C LEU A 123 -3.57 3.69 -1.78
N ALA A 124 -3.03 3.69 -2.99
CA ALA A 124 -1.63 4.00 -3.24
C ALA A 124 -1.25 5.46 -2.93
N SER A 125 -2.21 6.38 -2.97
CA SER A 125 -2.01 7.80 -2.60
C SER A 125 -2.02 8.03 -1.09
N LEU A 126 -2.45 7.05 -0.29
CA LEU A 126 -2.46 7.17 1.16
C LEU A 126 -1.04 7.16 1.73
N PRO A 127 -0.81 7.88 2.84
CA PRO A 127 0.44 7.77 3.60
C PRO A 127 0.63 6.36 4.14
N SER A 128 1.84 6.06 4.60
CA SER A 128 2.14 4.77 5.24
C SER A 128 1.24 4.53 6.47
N LEU A 129 1.07 3.27 6.84
CA LEU A 129 0.21 2.87 7.96
C LEU A 129 0.63 3.57 9.27
N ASP A 130 1.93 3.71 9.50
CA ASP A 130 2.46 4.38 10.69
C ASP A 130 2.25 5.89 10.64
N GLU A 131 2.34 6.53 9.48
CA GLU A 131 1.98 7.93 9.31
C GLU A 131 0.47 8.18 9.55
N LEU A 132 -0.39 7.26 9.12
CA LEU A 132 -1.83 7.33 9.40
C LEU A 132 -2.12 7.21 10.89
N ARG A 133 -1.46 6.28 11.58
CA ARG A 133 -1.53 6.13 13.04
C ARG A 133 -1.05 7.40 13.73
N GLY A 134 0.09 7.95 13.30
CA GLY A 134 0.63 9.21 13.81
C GLY A 134 -0.34 10.38 13.63
N LYS A 135 -1.00 10.49 12.48
CA LYS A 135 -2.04 11.50 12.25
C LYS A 135 -3.23 11.36 13.19
N LEU A 136 -3.70 10.12 13.44
CA LEU A 136 -4.79 9.87 14.37
C LEU A 136 -4.42 10.29 15.81
N VAL A 137 -3.24 9.90 16.27
CA VAL A 137 -2.74 10.32 17.59
C VAL A 137 -2.57 11.84 17.65
N GLY A 138 -2.03 12.46 16.59
CA GLY A 138 -1.90 13.91 16.48
C GLY A 138 -3.24 14.65 16.57
N LEU A 139 -4.31 14.12 15.95
CA LEU A 139 -5.65 14.68 16.05
C LEU A 139 -6.21 14.62 17.48
N LEU A 140 -5.93 13.55 18.22
CA LEU A 140 -6.36 13.42 19.62
C LEU A 140 -5.63 14.41 20.55
N VAL A 141 -4.35 14.69 20.28
CA VAL A 141 -3.52 15.59 21.09
C VAL A 141 -3.70 17.07 20.65
N ALA A 142 -4.16 17.32 19.43
CA ALA A 142 -4.27 18.67 18.86
C ALA A 142 -5.04 19.69 19.73
N PRO A 143 -6.20 19.37 20.35
CA PRO A 143 -6.90 20.32 21.20
C PRO A 143 -6.09 20.76 22.41
N ALA A 144 -5.46 19.82 23.11
CA ALA A 144 -4.61 20.12 24.28
C ALA A 144 -3.38 20.95 23.90
N THR A 145 -2.74 20.61 22.80
CA THR A 145 -1.61 21.37 22.25
C THR A 145 -2.00 22.80 21.89
N LYS A 146 -3.17 23.00 21.26
CA LYS A 146 -3.67 24.34 20.92
C LYS A 146 -3.93 25.19 22.16
N ILE A 147 -4.51 24.64 23.21
CA ILE A 147 -4.73 25.33 24.48
C ILE A 147 -3.38 25.79 25.09
N ALA A 148 -2.41 24.87 25.15
CA ALA A 148 -1.08 25.19 25.64
C ALA A 148 -0.40 26.29 24.81
N GLN A 149 -0.50 26.22 23.48
CA GLN A 149 0.04 27.23 22.58
C GLN A 149 -0.64 28.59 22.74
N LEU A 150 -1.96 28.65 22.96
CA LEU A 150 -2.67 29.91 23.19
C LEU A 150 -2.23 30.58 24.50
N SER A 151 -1.94 29.79 25.53
CA SER A 151 -1.42 30.30 26.82
C SER A 151 -0.02 30.92 26.66
N THR A 152 0.84 30.36 25.83
CA THR A 152 2.23 30.85 25.63
C THR A 152 2.37 31.85 24.50
N ALA A 153 1.38 31.95 23.58
CA ALA A 153 1.44 32.76 22.39
C ALA A 153 1.68 34.29 22.64
N PRO A 154 1.07 34.94 23.65
CA PRO A 154 1.30 36.37 23.90
C PRO A 154 2.77 36.64 24.25
N ALA A 155 3.35 35.87 25.16
CA ALA A 155 4.75 36.03 25.58
C ALA A 155 5.74 35.74 24.42
N ALA A 156 5.49 34.70 23.65
CA ALA A 156 6.31 34.38 22.50
C ALA A 156 6.24 35.45 21.38
N LYS A 157 5.07 36.04 21.13
CA LYS A 157 4.92 37.15 20.16
C LYS A 157 5.68 38.36 20.62
N LEU A 158 5.57 38.75 21.89
CA LEU A 158 6.28 39.88 22.45
C LEU A 158 7.80 39.70 22.34
N ALA A 159 8.31 38.54 22.73
CA ALA A 159 9.73 38.25 22.61
C ALA A 159 10.25 38.36 21.17
N ARG A 160 9.49 37.86 20.19
CA ARG A 160 9.85 38.01 18.76
C ARG A 160 9.89 39.43 18.27
N VAL A 161 8.97 40.29 18.72
CA VAL A 161 8.95 41.70 18.34
C VAL A 161 10.16 42.42 18.93
N ILE A 162 10.48 42.19 20.20
CA ILE A 162 11.68 42.75 20.85
C ILE A 162 12.95 42.31 20.13
N GLN A 163 13.06 41.01 19.81
CA GLN A 163 14.21 40.48 19.09
C GLN A 163 14.33 41.09 17.68
N ALA A 164 13.22 41.21 16.96
CA ALA A 164 13.23 41.83 15.63
C ALA A 164 13.61 43.33 15.69
N HIS A 165 13.26 44.03 16.76
CA HIS A 165 13.65 45.44 16.97
C HIS A 165 15.14 45.55 17.28
N ALA A 166 15.66 44.67 18.16
CA ALA A 166 17.09 44.65 18.48
C ALA A 166 17.97 44.34 17.26
N SER A 167 17.60 43.34 16.46
CA SER A 167 18.34 43.01 15.24
C SER A 167 18.29 44.05 14.13
N LYS A 168 17.26 44.90 14.11
CA LYS A 168 17.23 46.07 13.22
C LYS A 168 18.14 47.22 13.71
N GLY A 169 18.29 47.38 15.01
CA GLY A 169 19.19 48.39 15.58
C GLY A 169 20.70 48.04 15.41
N GLU A 170 21.04 46.77 15.26
CA GLU A 170 22.42 46.34 14.97
C GLU A 170 22.79 46.43 13.46
N ALA A 171 21.81 46.55 12.58
CA ALA A 171 22.01 46.60 11.12
C ALA A 171 22.00 48.05 10.56
N ALA A 172 21.88 49.06 11.42
CA ALA A 172 21.98 50.48 11.11
C ALA A 172 23.26 51.09 11.74
#